data_d61aedfe42605d1c76f91c2f721fdcfa
#
_entry.id   d61aedfe42605d1c76f91c2f721fdcfa
#
_cell.length_a   1.000
_cell.length_b   1.000
_cell.length_c   1.000
_cell.angle_alpha   90.00
_cell.angle_beta   90.00
_cell.angle_gamma   90.00
#
_symmetry.space_group_name_H-M   'P 1'
#
loop_
_entity.id
_entity.type
_entity.pdbx_description
1 polymer ?
#
loop_
_entity_poly.entity_id
_entity_poly.type
_entity_poly.pdbx_seq_one_letter_code
_entity_poly.pdbx_strand_id
1 'polypeptide(L)'
;YPGFDAAFVQQMKTLCAGADYLLPNITEACFLTDTEFKTEYDRAYIDELIAKLTALGAKTVVLTGVSYQQGKTGVVVYENGTYQYYEHEQIAGGVHGTGDIYASCFVGAKMRGKTAYEAAVIAADFVLECIKESQKDPTHTYGARFEPALCKLMQML
;
A
#
# COMPACT_ATOMS: atom_id res chain seq x y z
N TYR A 1 -3.58 -14.93 0.85
CA TYR A 1 -2.79 -15.61 -0.20
C TYR A 1 -2.77 -17.11 0.07
N PRO A 2 -3.02 -17.98 -0.92
CA PRO A 2 -2.91 -19.43 -0.75
C PRO A 2 -1.51 -19.80 -0.27
N GLY A 3 -1.42 -20.66 0.77
CA GLY A 3 -0.16 -21.14 1.32
C GLY A 3 0.41 -20.33 2.48
N PHE A 4 -0.21 -19.21 2.87
CA PHE A 4 0.18 -18.46 4.06
C PHE A 4 -0.75 -18.80 5.23
N ASP A 5 -0.20 -19.44 6.25
CA ASP A 5 -0.92 -19.85 7.47
C ASP A 5 -0.62 -18.92 8.66
N ALA A 6 -1.20 -19.25 9.82
CA ALA A 6 -0.99 -18.47 11.03
C ALA A 6 0.50 -18.44 11.48
N ALA A 7 1.27 -19.50 11.20
CA ALA A 7 2.69 -19.52 11.52
C ALA A 7 3.47 -18.52 10.66
N PHE A 8 3.12 -18.39 9.39
CA PHE A 8 3.69 -17.36 8.51
C PHE A 8 3.42 -15.95 9.02
N VAL A 9 2.18 -15.66 9.49
CA VAL A 9 1.84 -14.36 10.07
C VAL A 9 2.73 -14.03 11.28
N GLN A 10 3.00 -15.01 12.15
CA GLN A 10 3.88 -14.79 13.30
C GLN A 10 5.34 -14.49 12.89
N GLN A 11 5.85 -15.17 11.86
CA GLN A 11 7.17 -14.86 11.31
C GLN A 11 7.22 -13.45 10.71
N MET A 12 6.17 -13.03 9.98
CA MET A 12 6.05 -11.67 9.44
C MET A 12 6.03 -10.61 10.54
N LYS A 13 5.31 -10.83 11.65
CA LYS A 13 5.34 -9.92 12.81
C LYS A 13 6.75 -9.73 13.35
N THR A 14 7.52 -10.81 13.46
CA THR A 14 8.92 -10.76 13.90
C THR A 14 9.79 -9.95 12.94
N LEU A 15 9.58 -10.12 11.63
CA LEU A 15 10.30 -9.37 10.60
C LEU A 15 9.95 -7.88 10.63
N CYS A 16 8.66 -7.56 10.85
CA CYS A 16 8.18 -6.17 10.92
C CYS A 16 8.86 -5.35 12.03
N ALA A 17 9.25 -5.97 13.14
CA ALA A 17 9.91 -5.30 14.26
C ALA A 17 11.26 -4.64 13.89
N GLY A 18 11.90 -5.08 12.80
CA GLY A 18 13.15 -4.49 12.29
C GLY A 18 12.99 -3.56 11.09
N ALA A 19 11.76 -3.34 10.64
CA ALA A 19 11.51 -2.57 9.43
C ALA A 19 11.49 -1.04 9.69
N ASP A 20 12.17 -0.27 8.85
CA ASP A 20 12.05 1.20 8.87
C ASP A 20 10.69 1.63 8.28
N TYR A 21 10.20 0.90 7.28
CA TYR A 21 8.93 1.16 6.59
C TYR A 21 8.08 -0.11 6.54
N LEU A 22 6.81 0.00 6.91
CA LEU A 22 5.81 -1.03 6.68
C LEU A 22 4.79 -0.52 5.66
N LEU A 23 4.55 -1.30 4.61
CA LEU A 23 3.62 -0.95 3.53
C LEU A 23 2.46 -1.97 3.41
N PRO A 24 1.71 -2.24 4.47
CA PRO A 24 0.60 -3.19 4.41
C PRO A 24 -0.63 -2.57 3.72
N ASN A 25 -1.48 -3.43 3.15
CA ASN A 25 -2.88 -3.08 2.94
C ASN A 25 -3.68 -3.33 4.23
N ILE A 26 -4.98 -2.94 4.25
CA ILE A 26 -5.83 -3.08 5.44
C ILE A 26 -5.93 -4.54 5.90
N THR A 27 -6.07 -5.50 4.97
CA THR A 27 -6.15 -6.92 5.29
C THR A 27 -4.87 -7.42 5.96
N GLU A 28 -3.72 -7.08 5.40
CA GLU A 28 -2.41 -7.42 5.95
C GLU A 28 -2.19 -6.76 7.32
N ALA A 29 -2.59 -5.49 7.46
CA ALA A 29 -2.54 -4.78 8.73
C ALA A 29 -3.38 -5.48 9.81
N CYS A 30 -4.59 -5.95 9.46
CA CYS A 30 -5.43 -6.71 10.38
C CYS A 30 -4.76 -8.01 10.85
N PHE A 31 -4.13 -8.77 9.94
CA PHE A 31 -3.39 -9.96 10.30
C PHE A 31 -2.18 -9.66 11.20
N LEU A 32 -1.42 -8.62 10.87
CA LEU A 32 -0.24 -8.23 11.65
C LEU A 32 -0.60 -7.73 13.06
N THR A 33 -1.78 -7.16 13.24
CA THR A 33 -2.21 -6.53 14.50
C THR A 33 -3.24 -7.33 15.28
N ASP A 34 -3.62 -8.52 14.82
CA ASP A 34 -4.72 -9.33 15.35
C ASP A 34 -6.03 -8.51 15.52
N THR A 35 -6.29 -7.63 14.54
CA THR A 35 -7.49 -6.79 14.52
C THR A 35 -8.50 -7.38 13.55
N GLU A 36 -9.78 -7.38 13.93
CA GLU A 36 -10.86 -7.84 13.08
C GLU A 36 -10.97 -6.96 11.82
N PHE A 37 -11.05 -7.59 10.64
CA PHE A 37 -11.25 -6.88 9.38
C PHE A 37 -12.67 -6.32 9.31
N LYS A 38 -12.81 -5.05 8.94
CA LYS A 38 -14.08 -4.36 8.70
C LYS A 38 -14.17 -3.89 7.28
N THR A 39 -15.33 -4.11 6.65
CA THR A 39 -15.64 -3.59 5.30
C THR A 39 -16.05 -2.11 5.35
N GLU A 40 -16.67 -1.70 6.45
CA GLU A 40 -17.04 -0.31 6.72
C GLU A 40 -16.30 0.14 7.97
N TYR A 41 -15.61 1.23 7.90
CA TYR A 41 -14.77 1.76 8.97
C TYR A 41 -14.65 3.28 8.90
N ASP A 42 -14.29 3.85 10.01
CA ASP A 42 -14.00 5.27 10.15
C ASP A 42 -12.49 5.52 10.34
N ARG A 43 -12.15 6.78 10.54
CA ARG A 43 -10.77 7.18 10.80
C ARG A 43 -10.22 6.56 12.09
N ALA A 44 -11.04 6.40 13.12
CA ALA A 44 -10.58 5.86 14.39
C ALA A 44 -10.09 4.40 14.25
N TYR A 45 -10.74 3.60 13.39
CA TYR A 45 -10.29 2.25 13.08
C TYR A 45 -8.92 2.24 12.37
N ILE A 46 -8.70 3.15 11.43
CA ILE A 46 -7.40 3.29 10.75
C ILE A 46 -6.32 3.74 11.72
N ASP A 47 -6.62 4.70 12.60
CA ASP A 47 -5.71 5.16 13.64
C ASP A 47 -5.33 4.03 14.61
N GLU A 48 -6.27 3.15 14.97
CA GLU A 48 -6.01 1.95 15.77
C GLU A 48 -5.06 0.99 15.07
N LEU A 49 -5.28 0.68 13.79
CA LEU A 49 -4.39 -0.18 13.01
C LEU A 49 -2.97 0.38 12.96
N ILE A 50 -2.83 1.67 12.68
CA ILE A 50 -1.53 2.34 12.61
C ILE A 50 -0.82 2.32 13.98
N ALA A 51 -1.54 2.58 15.06
CA ALA A 51 -0.98 2.54 16.41
C ALA A 51 -0.45 1.13 16.76
N LYS A 52 -1.18 0.08 16.40
CA LYS A 52 -0.75 -1.31 16.60
C LYS A 52 0.43 -1.69 15.70
N LEU A 53 0.47 -1.24 14.44
CA LEU A 53 1.61 -1.46 13.53
C LEU A 53 2.89 -0.78 14.03
N THR A 54 2.77 0.45 14.55
CA THR A 54 3.92 1.14 15.16
C THR A 54 4.39 0.46 16.45
N ALA A 55 3.47 -0.12 17.22
CA ALA A 55 3.81 -0.92 18.40
C ALA A 55 4.59 -2.20 18.06
N LEU A 56 4.50 -2.72 16.83
CA LEU A 56 5.38 -3.80 16.35
C LEU A 56 6.82 -3.35 16.09
N GLY A 57 7.09 -2.05 16.08
CA GLY A 57 8.43 -1.48 15.92
C GLY A 57 8.64 -0.66 14.64
N ALA A 58 7.63 -0.52 13.77
CA ALA A 58 7.73 0.27 12.57
C ALA A 58 7.91 1.76 12.86
N LYS A 59 8.88 2.40 12.20
CA LYS A 59 9.10 3.85 12.31
C LYS A 59 8.12 4.62 11.43
N THR A 60 7.85 4.11 10.25
CA THR A 60 6.93 4.69 9.27
C THR A 60 5.96 3.63 8.78
N VAL A 61 4.68 3.95 8.78
CA VAL A 61 3.60 3.09 8.26
C VAL A 61 2.98 3.75 7.03
N VAL A 62 2.89 2.99 5.95
CA VAL A 62 2.23 3.39 4.69
C VAL A 62 1.08 2.41 4.48
N LEU A 63 -0.09 2.72 5.03
CA LEU A 63 -1.27 1.86 4.97
C LEU A 63 -2.02 2.10 3.67
N THR A 64 -2.03 1.10 2.78
CA THR A 64 -2.64 1.18 1.46
C THR A 64 -4.08 0.65 1.43
N GLY A 65 -4.86 1.05 0.43
CA GLY A 65 -6.24 0.60 0.24
C GLY A 65 -7.23 1.23 1.21
N VAL A 66 -6.88 2.38 1.82
CA VAL A 66 -7.78 3.13 2.69
C VAL A 66 -8.82 3.86 1.85
N SER A 67 -10.10 3.69 2.20
CA SER A 67 -11.23 4.32 1.50
C SER A 67 -12.20 4.90 2.52
N TYR A 68 -12.39 6.21 2.49
CA TYR A 68 -13.39 6.90 3.29
C TYR A 68 -14.62 7.32 2.48
N GLN A 69 -14.57 7.16 1.17
CA GLN A 69 -15.65 7.54 0.26
C GLN A 69 -15.84 6.46 -0.81
N GLN A 70 -17.09 6.22 -1.18
CA GLN A 70 -17.40 5.29 -2.27
C GLN A 70 -16.74 5.74 -3.58
N GLY A 71 -16.12 4.80 -4.30
CA GLY A 71 -15.42 5.06 -5.56
C GLY A 71 -14.05 5.71 -5.41
N LYS A 72 -13.57 5.88 -4.18
CA LYS A 72 -12.23 6.38 -3.88
C LYS A 72 -11.43 5.35 -3.10
N THR A 73 -10.12 5.40 -3.25
CA THR A 73 -9.17 4.65 -2.43
C THR A 73 -7.90 5.48 -2.28
N GLY A 74 -7.08 5.14 -1.32
CA GLY A 74 -5.88 5.93 -1.07
C GLY A 74 -4.91 5.28 -0.12
N VAL A 75 -4.04 6.09 0.41
CA VAL A 75 -2.99 5.69 1.32
C VAL A 75 -2.89 6.65 2.50
N VAL A 76 -2.72 6.11 3.69
CA VAL A 76 -2.36 6.87 4.88
C VAL A 76 -0.89 6.64 5.18
N VAL A 77 -0.13 7.72 5.27
CA VAL A 77 1.27 7.72 5.69
C VAL A 77 1.34 8.26 7.12
N TYR A 78 1.88 7.46 8.02
CA TYR A 78 2.18 7.85 9.39
C TYR A 78 3.69 7.85 9.59
N GLU A 79 4.23 9.00 9.92
CA GLU A 79 5.65 9.19 10.20
C GLU A 79 5.84 10.26 11.28
N ASN A 80 6.64 9.97 12.31
CA ASN A 80 6.99 10.93 13.38
C ASN A 80 5.77 11.61 14.05
N GLY A 81 4.69 10.87 14.30
CA GLY A 81 3.47 11.39 14.92
C GLY A 81 2.53 12.14 13.97
N THR A 82 2.86 12.21 12.69
CA THR A 82 2.07 12.93 11.68
C THR A 82 1.36 11.97 10.76
N TYR A 83 0.07 12.24 10.51
CA TYR A 83 -0.76 11.51 9.56
C TYR A 83 -0.95 12.35 8.30
N GLN A 84 -0.70 11.75 7.13
CA GLN A 84 -0.98 12.35 5.84
C GLN A 84 -1.80 11.35 5.03
N TYR A 85 -2.88 11.82 4.40
CA TYR A 85 -3.76 11.01 3.56
C TYR A 85 -3.72 11.49 2.12
N TYR A 86 -3.56 10.56 1.19
CA TYR A 86 -3.69 10.77 -0.24
C TYR A 86 -4.79 9.89 -0.80
N GLU A 87 -5.65 10.44 -1.65
CA GLU A 87 -6.80 9.77 -2.21
C GLU A 87 -6.82 9.90 -3.74
N HIS A 88 -7.20 8.85 -4.39
CA HIS A 88 -7.42 8.81 -5.84
C HIS A 88 -8.67 7.99 -6.19
N GLU A 89 -9.07 7.99 -7.45
CA GLU A 89 -10.20 7.18 -7.93
C GLU A 89 -9.89 5.69 -7.81
N GLN A 90 -10.87 4.94 -7.33
CA GLN A 90 -10.79 3.48 -7.31
C GLN A 90 -11.17 2.94 -8.69
N ILE A 91 -10.21 2.33 -9.38
CA ILE A 91 -10.48 1.63 -10.64
C ILE A 91 -10.99 0.24 -10.31
N ALA A 92 -12.16 -0.12 -10.86
CA ALA A 92 -12.73 -1.45 -10.72
C ALA A 92 -11.86 -2.50 -11.44
N GLY A 93 -11.81 -3.71 -10.87
CA GLY A 93 -11.03 -4.82 -11.41
C GLY A 93 -9.67 -4.93 -10.71
N GLY A 94 -9.56 -5.91 -9.79
CA GLY A 94 -8.29 -6.22 -9.13
C GLY A 94 -7.26 -6.74 -10.13
N VAL A 95 -6.06 -6.18 -10.10
CA VAL A 95 -4.92 -6.65 -10.90
C VAL A 95 -3.86 -7.17 -9.94
N HIS A 96 -3.37 -8.39 -10.17
CA HIS A 96 -2.31 -8.98 -9.35
C HIS A 96 -0.98 -8.23 -9.52
N GLY A 97 -0.16 -8.22 -8.45
CA GLY A 97 1.17 -7.61 -8.47
C GLY A 97 1.19 -6.10 -8.23
N THR A 98 0.05 -5.45 -8.02
CA THR A 98 0.00 -4.01 -7.73
C THR A 98 0.72 -3.64 -6.44
N GLY A 99 0.67 -4.50 -5.41
CA GLY A 99 1.40 -4.32 -4.15
C GLY A 99 2.92 -4.33 -4.34
N ASP A 100 3.43 -5.27 -5.15
CA ASP A 100 4.87 -5.37 -5.44
C ASP A 100 5.37 -4.16 -6.24
N ILE A 101 4.57 -3.70 -7.22
CA ILE A 101 4.86 -2.49 -7.99
C ILE A 101 4.85 -1.27 -7.07
N TYR A 102 3.85 -1.17 -6.18
CA TYR A 102 3.75 -0.08 -5.21
C TYR A 102 5.00 -0.01 -4.33
N ALA A 103 5.36 -1.13 -3.70
CA ALA A 103 6.51 -1.20 -2.80
C ALA A 103 7.82 -0.88 -3.52
N SER A 104 8.02 -1.42 -4.73
CA SER A 104 9.22 -1.16 -5.54
C SER A 104 9.33 0.31 -5.94
N CYS A 105 8.22 0.92 -6.37
CA CYS A 105 8.16 2.34 -6.72
C CYS A 105 8.42 3.23 -5.51
N PHE A 106 7.80 2.92 -4.36
CA PHE A 106 8.02 3.63 -3.10
C PHE A 106 9.49 3.64 -2.71
N VAL A 107 10.15 2.48 -2.71
CA VAL A 107 11.57 2.36 -2.40
C VAL A 107 12.42 3.16 -3.38
N GLY A 108 12.14 3.05 -4.68
CA GLY A 108 12.84 3.81 -5.71
C GLY A 108 12.74 5.33 -5.51
N ALA A 109 11.55 5.83 -5.17
CA ALA A 109 11.33 7.25 -4.86
C ALA A 109 12.06 7.68 -3.58
N LYS A 110 12.06 6.84 -2.53
CA LYS A 110 12.82 7.08 -1.30
C LYS A 110 14.32 7.18 -1.58
N MET A 111 14.87 6.29 -2.40
CA MET A 111 16.29 6.30 -2.79
C MET A 111 16.68 7.54 -3.61
N ARG A 112 15.70 8.22 -4.21
CA ARG A 112 15.89 9.52 -4.89
C ARG A 112 15.68 10.73 -3.96
N GLY A 113 15.54 10.51 -2.64
CA GLY A 113 15.44 11.56 -1.64
C GLY A 113 14.03 12.11 -1.41
N LYS A 114 12.98 11.47 -1.94
CA LYS A 114 11.59 11.87 -1.66
C LYS A 114 11.25 11.59 -0.18
N THR A 115 10.36 12.40 0.38
CA THR A 115 9.75 12.11 1.70
C THR A 115 8.91 10.84 1.63
N ALA A 116 8.52 10.26 2.77
CA ALA A 116 7.66 9.07 2.78
C ALA A 116 6.30 9.36 2.11
N TYR A 117 5.74 10.54 2.35
CA TYR A 117 4.49 10.94 1.73
C TYR A 117 4.60 11.11 0.20
N GLU A 118 5.60 11.85 -0.28
CA GLU A 118 5.82 12.00 -1.72
C GLU A 118 6.05 10.66 -2.41
N ALA A 119 6.86 9.77 -1.80
CA ALA A 119 7.10 8.43 -2.33
C ALA A 119 5.81 7.59 -2.39
N ALA A 120 4.96 7.70 -1.37
CA ALA A 120 3.67 7.01 -1.32
C ALA A 120 2.70 7.51 -2.39
N VAL A 121 2.64 8.83 -2.63
CA VAL A 121 1.82 9.44 -3.69
C VAL A 121 2.32 8.99 -5.07
N ILE A 122 3.62 9.09 -5.33
CA ILE A 122 4.21 8.66 -6.61
C ILE A 122 3.91 7.17 -6.87
N ALA A 123 4.04 6.32 -5.85
CA ALA A 123 3.76 4.90 -5.97
C ALA A 123 2.26 4.64 -6.27
N ALA A 124 1.35 5.36 -5.60
CA ALA A 124 -0.09 5.24 -5.83
C ALA A 124 -0.47 5.67 -7.27
N ASP A 125 0.03 6.82 -7.72
CA ASP A 125 -0.24 7.33 -9.07
C ASP A 125 0.34 6.40 -10.14
N PHE A 126 1.54 5.87 -9.91
CA PHE A 126 2.14 4.92 -10.85
C PHE A 126 1.34 3.61 -10.95
N VAL A 127 0.93 3.04 -9.82
CA VAL A 127 0.07 1.84 -9.79
C VAL A 127 -1.25 2.11 -10.52
N LEU A 128 -1.86 3.28 -10.33
CA LEU A 128 -3.06 3.69 -11.05
C LEU A 128 -2.85 3.65 -12.56
N GLU A 129 -1.72 4.16 -13.06
CA GLU A 129 -1.38 4.10 -14.47
C GLU A 129 -1.14 2.66 -14.96
N CYS A 130 -0.50 1.81 -14.15
CA CYS A 130 -0.33 0.39 -14.48
C CYS A 130 -1.68 -0.35 -14.60
N ILE A 131 -2.64 -0.05 -13.72
CA ILE A 131 -4.01 -0.61 -13.79
C ILE A 131 -4.69 -0.15 -15.08
N LYS A 132 -4.61 1.14 -15.44
CA LYS A 132 -5.18 1.67 -16.70
C LYS A 132 -4.56 1.01 -17.93
N GLU A 133 -3.24 0.77 -17.93
CA GLU A 133 -2.57 0.06 -19.02
C GLU A 133 -3.01 -1.42 -19.09
N SER A 134 -3.22 -2.07 -17.95
CA SER A 134 -3.70 -3.45 -17.90
C SER A 134 -5.12 -3.60 -18.46
N GLN A 135 -5.99 -2.62 -18.22
CA GLN A 135 -7.36 -2.64 -18.74
C GLN A 135 -7.46 -2.52 -20.27
N LYS A 136 -6.41 -2.02 -20.95
CA LYS A 136 -6.37 -1.93 -22.40
C LYS A 136 -6.21 -3.29 -23.09
N ASP A 137 -5.77 -4.31 -22.37
CA ASP A 137 -5.54 -5.64 -22.88
C ASP A 137 -6.17 -6.71 -21.97
N PRO A 138 -7.45 -7.03 -22.15
CA PRO A 138 -8.14 -8.03 -21.33
C PRO A 138 -7.57 -9.46 -21.45
N THR A 139 -6.68 -9.70 -22.43
CA THR A 139 -6.03 -11.00 -22.61
C THR A 139 -4.80 -11.17 -21.72
N HIS A 140 -4.30 -10.07 -21.16
CA HIS A 140 -3.17 -10.07 -20.23
C HIS A 140 -3.65 -10.41 -18.80
N THR A 141 -3.47 -11.66 -18.38
CA THR A 141 -4.06 -12.17 -17.13
C THR A 141 -3.07 -12.40 -15.98
N TYR A 142 -1.77 -12.22 -16.21
CA TYR A 142 -0.72 -12.63 -15.27
C TYR A 142 -0.05 -11.48 -14.49
N GLY A 143 -0.72 -10.38 -14.29
CA GLY A 143 -0.20 -9.29 -13.47
C GLY A 143 -0.44 -7.90 -14.07
N ALA A 144 -0.02 -6.87 -13.36
CA ALA A 144 -0.18 -5.50 -13.85
C ALA A 144 0.85 -5.18 -14.95
N ARG A 145 0.38 -4.57 -16.02
CA ARG A 145 1.23 -4.09 -17.13
C ARG A 145 1.91 -2.78 -16.73
N PHE A 146 3.08 -2.87 -16.18
CA PHE A 146 3.82 -1.71 -15.71
C PHE A 146 4.79 -1.14 -16.75
N GLU A 147 5.28 -1.96 -17.68
CA GLU A 147 6.30 -1.58 -18.65
C GLU A 147 5.85 -0.39 -19.53
N PRO A 148 4.62 -0.35 -20.09
CA PRO A 148 4.16 0.80 -20.87
C PRO A 148 4.02 2.09 -20.02
N ALA A 149 3.85 1.96 -18.70
CA ALA A 149 3.69 3.08 -17.78
C ALA A 149 5.04 3.66 -17.30
N LEU A 150 6.18 2.99 -17.50
CA LEU A 150 7.48 3.41 -16.98
C LEU A 150 7.89 4.84 -17.37
N CYS A 151 7.53 5.28 -18.58
CA CYS A 151 7.82 6.66 -19.00
C CYS A 151 7.12 7.69 -18.11
N LYS A 152 5.94 7.37 -17.59
CA LYS A 152 5.19 8.24 -16.66
C LYS A 152 5.87 8.29 -15.29
N LEU A 153 6.34 7.13 -14.79
CA LEU A 153 7.09 7.09 -13.54
C LEU A 153 8.33 7.99 -13.58
N MET A 154 9.05 8.00 -14.70
CA MET A 154 10.24 8.86 -14.85
C MET A 154 9.90 10.36 -14.79
N GLN A 155 8.68 10.75 -15.12
CA GLN A 155 8.22 12.15 -15.02
C GLN A 155 7.79 12.53 -13.59
N MET A 156 7.43 11.53 -12.77
CA MET A 156 7.00 11.72 -11.37
C MET A 156 8.20 11.79 -10.39
N LEU A 157 9.32 11.19 -10.76
CA LEU A 157 10.54 11.09 -9.94
C LEU A 157 11.44 12.33 -10.09
#